data_7fd932ce2c747fa6aa8f7ba2463f6e79
#
_entry.id   7fd932ce2c747fa6aa8f7ba2463f6e79
#
_cell.length_a   1.000
_cell.length_b   1.000
_cell.length_c   1.000
_cell.angle_alpha   90.00
_cell.angle_beta   90.00
_cell.angle_gamma   90.00
#
_symmetry.space_group_name_H-M   'P 1'
#
loop_
_entity.id
_entity.type
_entity.pdbx_description
1 polymer ?
#
loop_
_entity_poly.entity_id
_entity_poly.type
_entity_poly.pdbx_seq_one_letter_code
_entity_poly.pdbx_strand_id
1 'polypeptide(L)'
;MTTVFVPAMRGARLVGALALALAIADCARTADTTGTIGAAQPGSQQDFVVNVGDRVFFESDRSELTAQSIATLEKQARWLQNYSQYAFTIEGHADERGTREYNIALGARRAQTVRDYLASHGVNPQRMRTISYGKERPVAVCNDISCWSQNRRAVTVLNATS
;
A
#
# COMPACT_ATOMS: atom_id res chain seq x y z
N MET A 1 76.66 16.04 52.66
CA MET A 1 76.83 15.17 51.49
C MET A 1 75.86 14.04 51.61
N THR A 2 74.78 14.09 50.91
CA THR A 2 74.04 12.87 50.51
C THR A 2 72.95 13.30 49.54
N THR A 3 73.17 13.01 48.30
CA THR A 3 72.33 13.25 47.13
C THR A 3 71.21 12.24 47.11
N VAL A 4 69.92 12.68 47.08
CA VAL A 4 68.75 11.85 46.91
C VAL A 4 68.35 11.90 45.47
N PHE A 5 68.36 10.74 44.83
CA PHE A 5 67.94 10.47 43.47
C PHE A 5 66.42 10.29 43.40
N VAL A 6 65.76 11.09 42.57
CA VAL A 6 64.30 10.94 42.30
C VAL A 6 64.16 10.28 40.88
N PRO A 7 63.52 9.12 40.76
CA PRO A 7 63.23 8.56 39.46
C PRO A 7 62.00 9.20 38.82
N ALA A 8 62.15 9.65 37.59
CA ALA A 8 61.07 10.20 36.77
C ALA A 8 60.15 9.10 36.29
N MET A 9 58.93 9.07 36.78
CA MET A 9 57.80 8.31 36.21
C MET A 9 56.99 9.25 35.31
N ARG A 10 57.36 9.33 34.06
CA ARG A 10 56.58 9.99 32.99
C ARG A 10 56.56 9.07 31.77
N GLY A 11 55.59 8.19 31.65
CA GLY A 11 55.49 7.32 30.47
C GLY A 11 54.20 6.49 30.30
N ALA A 12 53.37 6.40 31.33
CA ALA A 12 52.23 5.45 31.32
C ALA A 12 50.83 6.08 31.04
N ARG A 13 50.75 7.41 30.81
CA ARG A 13 49.42 8.07 30.64
C ARG A 13 49.01 8.38 29.19
N LEU A 14 49.89 8.20 28.21
CA LEU A 14 49.59 8.50 26.81
C LEU A 14 49.07 7.30 25.98
N VAL A 15 49.30 6.06 26.44
CA VAL A 15 48.85 4.85 25.72
C VAL A 15 47.36 4.58 25.99
N GLY A 16 46.85 4.96 27.17
CA GLY A 16 45.42 4.75 27.52
C GLY A 16 44.46 5.71 26.77
N ALA A 17 44.93 6.92 26.39
CA ALA A 17 44.10 7.90 25.69
C ALA A 17 43.91 7.54 24.19
N LEU A 18 44.90 6.87 23.57
CA LEU A 18 44.84 6.51 22.16
C LEU A 18 43.95 5.28 21.92
N ALA A 19 43.88 4.34 22.89
CA ALA A 19 43.02 3.15 22.80
C ALA A 19 41.52 3.49 22.94
N LEU A 20 41.17 4.54 23.72
CA LEU A 20 39.80 4.96 23.91
C LEU A 20 39.23 5.72 22.70
N ALA A 21 40.09 6.38 21.92
CA ALA A 21 39.67 7.11 20.73
C ALA A 21 39.31 6.17 19.53
N LEU A 22 39.86 4.96 19.47
CA LEU A 22 39.50 3.99 18.40
C LEU A 22 38.17 3.26 18.63
N ALA A 23 37.68 3.19 19.88
CA ALA A 23 36.43 2.51 20.18
C ALA A 23 35.19 3.35 19.83
N ILE A 24 35.32 4.65 19.59
CA ILE A 24 34.20 5.55 19.27
C ILE A 24 33.95 5.60 17.74
N ALA A 25 34.94 5.20 16.94
CA ALA A 25 34.81 5.24 15.47
C ALA A 25 33.96 4.13 14.87
N ASP A 26 33.66 3.06 15.61
CA ASP A 26 32.88 1.92 15.11
C ASP A 26 31.36 2.10 15.32
N CYS A 27 30.94 3.05 16.17
CA CYS A 27 29.51 3.39 16.34
C CYS A 27 28.97 4.37 15.27
N ALA A 28 29.83 4.93 14.42
CA ALA A 28 29.41 5.88 13.38
C ALA A 28 29.12 5.23 12.02
N ARG A 29 29.23 3.90 11.91
CA ARG A 29 29.04 3.18 10.64
C ARG A 29 27.71 2.43 10.50
N THR A 30 26.80 2.57 11.47
CA THR A 30 25.47 1.93 11.43
C THR A 30 24.32 2.92 11.37
N ALA A 31 24.53 4.11 10.84
CA ALA A 31 23.49 5.13 10.72
C ALA A 31 23.19 5.52 9.26
N ASP A 32 23.36 4.62 8.30
CA ASP A 32 22.85 4.78 6.93
C ASP A 32 21.75 3.76 6.61
N THR A 33 20.92 3.42 7.59
CA THR A 33 19.57 2.98 7.32
C THR A 33 18.64 4.18 7.56
N THR A 34 18.86 5.26 6.84
CA THR A 34 17.76 6.16 6.50
C THR A 34 16.86 5.33 5.61
N GLY A 35 16.00 4.53 6.23
CA GLY A 35 14.85 3.97 5.57
C GLY A 35 14.14 5.15 4.95
N THR A 36 14.32 5.35 3.66
CA THR A 36 13.44 6.16 2.85
C THR A 36 12.06 5.60 3.14
N ILE A 37 11.28 6.28 3.99
CA ILE A 37 9.89 5.97 4.22
C ILE A 37 9.26 6.12 2.84
N GLY A 38 9.38 5.08 2.07
CA GLY A 38 8.52 4.42 1.14
C GLY A 38 8.06 5.20 -0.06
N ALA A 39 8.89 5.55 -0.98
CA ALA A 39 8.44 5.49 -2.38
C ALA A 39 8.17 4.01 -2.67
N ALA A 40 6.89 3.64 -2.90
CA ALA A 40 6.53 2.28 -3.23
C ALA A 40 7.32 1.85 -4.47
N GLN A 41 7.98 0.70 -4.40
CA GLN A 41 8.78 0.18 -5.52
C GLN A 41 7.88 0.03 -6.76
N PRO A 42 8.22 0.62 -7.92
CA PRO A 42 7.42 0.52 -9.12
C PRO A 42 7.07 -0.94 -9.47
N GLY A 43 5.81 -1.21 -9.76
CA GLY A 43 5.31 -2.55 -10.07
C GLY A 43 5.04 -3.44 -8.86
N SER A 44 5.20 -2.96 -7.64
CA SER A 44 4.79 -3.68 -6.43
C SER A 44 3.29 -3.51 -6.14
N GLN A 45 2.72 -4.40 -5.30
CA GLN A 45 1.35 -4.21 -4.81
C GLN A 45 1.17 -2.88 -4.05
N GLN A 46 2.20 -2.45 -3.32
CA GLN A 46 2.22 -1.15 -2.64
C GLN A 46 2.13 0.01 -3.63
N ASP A 47 2.86 -0.05 -4.76
CA ASP A 47 2.80 0.93 -5.83
C ASP A 47 1.39 1.05 -6.42
N PHE A 48 0.75 -0.10 -6.68
CA PHE A 48 -0.64 -0.12 -7.17
C PHE A 48 -1.60 0.57 -6.19
N VAL A 49 -1.52 0.27 -4.90
CA VAL A 49 -2.43 0.84 -3.89
C VAL A 49 -2.18 2.33 -3.68
N VAL A 50 -0.91 2.75 -3.57
CA VAL A 50 -0.57 4.13 -3.15
C VAL A 50 -0.56 5.11 -4.33
N ASN A 51 0.02 4.72 -5.47
CA ASN A 51 0.26 5.64 -6.58
C ASN A 51 -0.81 5.55 -7.68
N VAL A 52 -1.43 4.38 -7.86
CA VAL A 52 -2.46 4.15 -8.89
C VAL A 52 -3.86 4.32 -8.30
N GLY A 53 -4.09 3.75 -7.11
CA GLY A 53 -5.37 3.65 -6.43
C GLY A 53 -6.07 2.33 -6.75
N ASP A 54 -6.34 1.55 -5.72
CA ASP A 54 -6.92 0.21 -5.83
C ASP A 54 -8.45 0.19 -5.92
N ARG A 55 -9.12 1.32 -5.70
CA ARG A 55 -10.58 1.38 -5.59
C ARG A 55 -11.23 2.52 -6.35
N VAL A 56 -12.49 2.30 -6.70
CA VAL A 56 -13.37 3.29 -7.29
C VAL A 56 -14.70 3.33 -6.53
N PHE A 57 -15.36 4.49 -6.54
CA PHE A 57 -16.58 4.75 -5.78
C PHE A 57 -17.78 4.93 -6.69
N PHE A 58 -18.96 4.66 -6.13
CA PHE A 58 -20.24 4.73 -6.83
C PHE A 58 -21.25 5.61 -6.12
N GLU A 59 -22.16 6.18 -6.88
CA GLU A 59 -23.30 6.87 -6.36
C GLU A 59 -24.30 5.92 -5.68
N SER A 60 -25.21 6.50 -4.90
CA SER A 60 -26.24 5.71 -4.19
C SER A 60 -27.06 4.91 -5.19
N ASP A 61 -27.16 3.61 -4.93
CA ASP A 61 -27.95 2.68 -5.74
C ASP A 61 -27.57 2.58 -7.22
N ARG A 62 -26.32 2.98 -7.57
CA ARG A 62 -25.82 2.97 -8.93
C ARG A 62 -24.60 2.06 -9.08
N SER A 63 -24.41 1.57 -10.31
CA SER A 63 -23.25 0.79 -10.76
C SER A 63 -22.53 1.45 -11.94
N GLU A 64 -22.97 2.63 -12.39
CA GLU A 64 -22.32 3.41 -13.43
C GLU A 64 -21.06 4.09 -12.88
N LEU A 65 -20.03 4.19 -13.72
CA LEU A 65 -18.78 4.84 -13.38
C LEU A 65 -18.92 6.36 -13.40
N THR A 66 -18.45 7.00 -12.35
CA THR A 66 -18.29 8.47 -12.34
C THR A 66 -17.03 8.87 -13.11
N ALA A 67 -16.90 10.14 -13.48
CA ALA A 67 -15.70 10.67 -14.13
C ALA A 67 -14.43 10.42 -13.27
N GLN A 68 -14.54 10.54 -11.95
CA GLN A 68 -13.45 10.25 -11.00
C GLN A 68 -13.08 8.76 -11.03
N SER A 69 -14.07 7.88 -11.06
CA SER A 69 -13.85 6.43 -11.16
C SER A 69 -13.18 6.04 -12.47
N ILE A 70 -13.60 6.65 -13.58
CA ILE A 70 -13.00 6.46 -14.91
C ILE A 70 -11.51 6.85 -14.87
N ALA A 71 -11.18 8.05 -14.35
CA ALA A 71 -9.79 8.50 -14.27
C ALA A 71 -8.88 7.56 -13.45
N THR A 72 -9.43 6.96 -12.39
CA THR A 72 -8.71 5.94 -11.59
C THR A 72 -8.54 4.64 -12.39
N LEU A 73 -9.59 4.16 -13.05
CA LEU A 73 -9.54 2.92 -13.85
C LEU A 73 -8.60 3.03 -15.06
N GLU A 74 -8.47 4.21 -15.67
CA GLU A 74 -7.47 4.44 -16.72
C GLU A 74 -6.03 4.24 -16.20
N LYS A 75 -5.74 4.72 -14.98
CA LYS A 75 -4.45 4.48 -14.33
C LYS A 75 -4.25 3.00 -14.03
N GLN A 76 -5.28 2.34 -13.49
CA GLN A 76 -5.25 0.90 -13.23
C GLN A 76 -5.02 0.10 -14.51
N ALA A 77 -5.73 0.41 -15.61
CA ALA A 77 -5.58 -0.28 -16.88
C ALA A 77 -4.13 -0.19 -17.40
N ARG A 78 -3.55 1.02 -17.43
CA ARG A 78 -2.15 1.22 -17.85
C ARG A 78 -1.17 0.43 -16.97
N TRP A 79 -1.35 0.49 -15.66
CA TRP A 79 -0.49 -0.24 -14.72
C TRP A 79 -0.59 -1.75 -14.90
N LEU A 80 -1.81 -2.29 -15.01
CA LEU A 80 -2.09 -3.72 -15.19
C LEU A 80 -1.61 -4.26 -16.55
N GLN A 81 -1.51 -3.42 -17.58
CA GLN A 81 -0.88 -3.77 -18.86
C GLN A 81 0.64 -3.86 -18.72
N ASN A 82 1.26 -2.90 -18.03
CA ASN A 82 2.70 -2.88 -17.81
C ASN A 82 3.17 -4.04 -16.92
N TYR A 83 2.33 -4.45 -15.96
CA TYR A 83 2.63 -5.52 -15.00
C TYR A 83 1.69 -6.71 -15.21
N SER A 84 1.87 -7.40 -16.32
CA SER A 84 0.98 -8.47 -16.79
C SER A 84 1.02 -9.74 -15.95
N GLN A 85 2.00 -9.91 -15.07
CA GLN A 85 2.14 -11.06 -14.16
C GLN A 85 1.06 -11.16 -13.09
N TYR A 86 0.37 -10.06 -12.77
CA TYR A 86 -0.65 -10.08 -11.74
C TYR A 86 -1.99 -10.60 -12.27
N ALA A 87 -2.51 -11.65 -11.65
CA ALA A 87 -3.94 -11.93 -11.64
C ALA A 87 -4.60 -11.14 -10.49
N PHE A 88 -5.88 -10.83 -10.58
CA PHE A 88 -6.53 -10.01 -9.58
C PHE A 88 -8.02 -10.29 -9.46
N THR A 89 -8.57 -9.93 -8.30
CA THR A 89 -10.00 -10.03 -8.01
C THR A 89 -10.59 -8.62 -7.85
N ILE A 90 -11.72 -8.38 -8.48
CA ILE A 90 -12.49 -7.15 -8.34
C ILE A 90 -13.62 -7.42 -7.35
N GLU A 91 -13.53 -6.80 -6.18
CA GLU A 91 -14.48 -6.93 -5.09
C GLU A 91 -15.53 -5.82 -5.16
N GLY A 92 -16.81 -6.17 -5.26
CA GLY A 92 -17.90 -5.20 -5.28
C GLY A 92 -18.59 -5.11 -3.92
N HIS A 93 -18.83 -3.86 -3.49
CA HIS A 93 -19.39 -3.52 -2.18
C HIS A 93 -20.56 -2.53 -2.31
N ALA A 94 -21.43 -2.56 -1.32
CA ALA A 94 -22.56 -1.66 -1.15
C ALA A 94 -22.58 -1.05 0.26
N ASP A 95 -23.37 0.01 0.46
CA ASP A 95 -23.66 0.52 1.80
C ASP A 95 -24.68 -0.37 2.52
N GLU A 96 -24.93 -0.13 3.81
CA GLU A 96 -25.77 -1.00 4.65
C GLU A 96 -27.27 -0.98 4.34
N ARG A 97 -27.75 0.00 3.57
CA ARG A 97 -29.19 0.19 3.29
C ARG A 97 -29.71 -0.89 2.34
N GLY A 98 -30.95 -1.32 2.55
CA GLY A 98 -31.60 -2.35 1.75
C GLY A 98 -31.32 -3.77 2.21
N THR A 99 -31.86 -4.76 1.49
CA THR A 99 -31.72 -6.18 1.81
C THR A 99 -30.31 -6.69 1.50
N ARG A 100 -29.95 -7.82 2.08
CA ARG A 100 -28.68 -8.50 1.81
C ARG A 100 -28.58 -8.94 0.35
N GLU A 101 -29.63 -9.57 -0.15
CA GLU A 101 -29.72 -10.11 -1.52
C GLU A 101 -29.59 -8.98 -2.55
N TYR A 102 -30.27 -7.88 -2.33
CA TYR A 102 -30.17 -6.70 -3.17
C TYR A 102 -28.74 -6.16 -3.24
N ASN A 103 -28.08 -6.02 -2.08
CA ASN A 103 -26.73 -5.49 -2.00
C ASN A 103 -25.67 -6.45 -2.59
N ILE A 104 -25.85 -7.75 -2.48
CA ILE A 104 -25.01 -8.74 -3.17
C ILE A 104 -25.15 -8.55 -4.69
N ALA A 105 -26.36 -8.41 -5.21
CA ALA A 105 -26.58 -8.17 -6.63
C ALA A 105 -25.99 -6.82 -7.09
N LEU A 106 -26.14 -5.74 -6.29
CA LEU A 106 -25.59 -4.41 -6.60
C LEU A 106 -24.05 -4.45 -6.60
N GLY A 107 -23.43 -5.08 -5.60
CA GLY A 107 -21.98 -5.26 -5.55
C GLY A 107 -21.46 -6.07 -6.75
N ALA A 108 -22.19 -7.12 -7.16
CA ALA A 108 -21.82 -7.90 -8.35
C ALA A 108 -21.85 -7.04 -9.63
N ARG A 109 -22.88 -6.22 -9.83
CA ARG A 109 -22.96 -5.29 -10.97
C ARG A 109 -21.79 -4.29 -10.96
N ARG A 110 -21.43 -3.73 -9.80
CA ARG A 110 -20.29 -2.81 -9.66
C ARG A 110 -18.97 -3.47 -10.03
N ALA A 111 -18.72 -4.67 -9.52
CA ALA A 111 -17.52 -5.44 -9.86
C ALA A 111 -17.47 -5.77 -11.36
N GLN A 112 -18.60 -6.13 -11.96
CA GLN A 112 -18.70 -6.43 -13.39
C GLN A 112 -18.45 -5.18 -14.24
N THR A 113 -19.00 -4.02 -13.88
CA THR A 113 -18.74 -2.74 -14.58
C THR A 113 -17.25 -2.41 -14.61
N VAL A 114 -16.54 -2.56 -13.49
CA VAL A 114 -15.10 -2.34 -13.43
C VAL A 114 -14.34 -3.35 -14.30
N ARG A 115 -14.71 -4.63 -14.26
CA ARG A 115 -14.13 -5.68 -15.10
C ARG A 115 -14.28 -5.36 -16.58
N ASP A 116 -15.47 -4.97 -17.00
CA ASP A 116 -15.78 -4.68 -18.40
C ASP A 116 -15.03 -3.44 -18.89
N TYR A 117 -14.90 -2.42 -18.02
CA TYR A 117 -14.10 -1.24 -18.31
C TYR A 117 -12.61 -1.59 -18.51
N LEU A 118 -12.01 -2.34 -17.59
CA LEU A 118 -10.61 -2.76 -17.70
C LEU A 118 -10.38 -3.66 -18.94
N ALA A 119 -11.33 -4.55 -19.25
CA ALA A 119 -11.26 -5.40 -20.44
C ALA A 119 -11.30 -4.58 -21.74
N SER A 120 -12.20 -3.59 -21.84
CA SER A 120 -12.29 -2.69 -23.00
C SER A 120 -11.06 -1.82 -23.18
N HIS A 121 -10.26 -1.63 -22.11
CA HIS A 121 -8.99 -0.92 -22.12
C HIS A 121 -7.76 -1.86 -22.19
N GLY A 122 -7.93 -3.07 -22.73
CA GLY A 122 -6.84 -3.97 -23.10
C GLY A 122 -6.27 -4.84 -21.98
N VAL A 123 -6.91 -4.88 -20.79
CA VAL A 123 -6.51 -5.82 -19.74
C VAL A 123 -7.13 -7.19 -20.01
N ASN A 124 -6.33 -8.26 -20.03
CA ASN A 124 -6.80 -9.61 -20.34
C ASN A 124 -7.87 -10.10 -19.34
N PRO A 125 -9.10 -10.43 -19.78
CA PRO A 125 -10.19 -10.89 -18.92
C PRO A 125 -9.89 -12.18 -18.15
N GLN A 126 -8.96 -13.03 -18.63
CA GLN A 126 -8.58 -14.27 -17.95
C GLN A 126 -7.82 -14.03 -16.64
N ARG A 127 -7.26 -12.84 -16.45
CA ARG A 127 -6.58 -12.42 -15.23
C ARG A 127 -7.53 -11.89 -14.16
N MET A 128 -8.81 -11.70 -14.52
CA MET A 128 -9.80 -11.01 -13.70
C MET A 128 -10.83 -11.99 -13.14
N ARG A 129 -11.04 -11.93 -11.84
CA ARG A 129 -12.19 -12.52 -11.15
C ARG A 129 -13.04 -11.42 -10.54
N THR A 130 -14.35 -11.66 -10.43
CA THR A 130 -15.26 -10.76 -9.73
C THR A 130 -15.89 -11.48 -8.55
N ILE A 131 -16.06 -10.78 -7.44
CA ILE A 131 -16.78 -11.26 -6.27
C ILE A 131 -17.58 -10.09 -5.68
N SER A 132 -18.76 -10.40 -5.14
CA SER A 132 -19.54 -9.42 -4.41
C SER A 132 -19.60 -9.78 -2.92
N TYR A 133 -19.31 -8.82 -2.11
CA TYR A 133 -19.56 -8.88 -0.66
C TYR A 133 -20.79 -8.08 -0.24
N GLY A 134 -21.47 -7.41 -1.20
CA GLY A 134 -22.61 -6.58 -0.88
C GLY A 134 -22.27 -5.62 0.27
N LYS A 135 -23.07 -5.63 1.33
CA LYS A 135 -22.88 -4.83 2.54
C LYS A 135 -22.11 -5.52 3.67
N GLU A 136 -21.62 -6.76 3.46
CA GLU A 136 -21.07 -7.61 4.52
C GLU A 136 -19.65 -7.22 4.95
N ARG A 137 -18.96 -6.35 4.18
CA ARG A 137 -17.59 -5.88 4.48
C ARG A 137 -17.49 -4.36 4.45
N PRO A 138 -18.13 -3.66 5.40
CA PRO A 138 -18.02 -2.20 5.48
C PRO A 138 -16.61 -1.78 5.86
N VAL A 139 -16.15 -0.64 5.33
CA VAL A 139 -14.90 0.04 5.74
C VAL A 139 -15.17 1.22 6.65
N ALA A 140 -16.41 1.71 6.67
CA ALA A 140 -16.87 2.76 7.57
C ALA A 140 -18.23 2.36 8.15
N VAL A 141 -18.37 2.52 9.47
CA VAL A 141 -19.55 2.10 10.23
C VAL A 141 -20.13 3.32 10.96
N CYS A 142 -21.09 3.95 10.33
CA CYS A 142 -21.95 4.98 10.90
C CYS A 142 -23.22 5.09 10.03
N ASN A 143 -24.28 5.69 10.56
CA ASN A 143 -25.55 5.78 9.87
C ASN A 143 -25.72 7.15 9.17
N ASP A 144 -24.78 7.50 8.31
CA ASP A 144 -24.82 8.73 7.52
C ASP A 144 -24.07 8.61 6.18
N ILE A 145 -24.18 9.66 5.35
CA ILE A 145 -23.61 9.71 4.00
C ILE A 145 -22.10 9.59 3.98
N SER A 146 -21.38 9.99 5.03
CA SER A 146 -19.92 9.95 5.08
C SER A 146 -19.40 8.52 5.10
N CYS A 147 -20.09 7.61 5.83
CA CYS A 147 -19.79 6.18 5.83
C CYS A 147 -20.32 5.49 4.58
N TRP A 148 -21.56 5.78 4.17
CA TRP A 148 -22.15 5.13 3.00
C TRP A 148 -21.35 5.36 1.73
N SER A 149 -20.84 6.58 1.53
CA SER A 149 -20.04 6.90 0.35
C SER A 149 -18.74 6.09 0.27
N GLN A 150 -18.10 5.77 1.40
CA GLN A 150 -16.90 4.94 1.46
C GLN A 150 -17.21 3.45 1.23
N ASN A 151 -18.41 3.02 1.63
CA ASN A 151 -18.85 1.62 1.47
C ASN A 151 -19.27 1.32 0.03
N ARG A 152 -19.78 2.29 -0.72
CA ARG A 152 -20.17 2.14 -2.14
C ARG A 152 -18.94 2.15 -3.03
N ARG A 153 -18.25 1.02 -3.15
CA ARG A 153 -16.98 0.92 -3.87
C ARG A 153 -16.82 -0.40 -4.63
N ALA A 154 -15.88 -0.43 -5.55
CA ALA A 154 -15.25 -1.65 -6.02
C ALA A 154 -13.74 -1.56 -5.78
N VAL A 155 -13.12 -2.66 -5.38
CA VAL A 155 -11.70 -2.75 -5.04
C VAL A 155 -11.02 -3.76 -5.95
N THR A 156 -9.93 -3.37 -6.60
CA THR A 156 -9.08 -4.25 -7.39
C THR A 156 -7.97 -4.80 -6.49
N VAL A 157 -8.06 -6.07 -6.12
CA VAL A 157 -7.13 -6.75 -5.23
C VAL A 157 -6.19 -7.61 -6.05
N LEU A 158 -4.90 -7.27 -6.08
CA LEU A 158 -3.89 -8.07 -6.74
C LEU A 158 -3.68 -9.38 -5.97
N ASN A 159 -3.77 -10.50 -6.68
CA ASN A 159 -3.51 -11.80 -6.07
C ASN A 159 -1.99 -11.98 -5.92
N ALA A 160 -1.55 -12.64 -4.84
CA ALA A 160 -0.16 -13.01 -4.71
C ALA A 160 0.25 -13.84 -5.94
N THR A 161 1.39 -13.50 -6.55
CA THR A 161 2.02 -14.36 -7.56
C THR A 161 2.48 -15.62 -6.85
N SER A 162 1.90 -16.75 -7.23
CA SER A 162 2.33 -18.07 -6.75
C SER A 162 3.65 -18.47 -7.36
#